data_dede12e8c15bb31c7036c6e5a72e441c
#
_entry.id   dede12e8c15bb31c7036c6e5a72e441c
#
_cell.length_a   1.000
_cell.length_b   1.000
_cell.length_c   1.000
_cell.angle_alpha   90.00
_cell.angle_beta   90.00
_cell.angle_gamma   90.00
#
_symmetry.space_group_name_H-M   'P 1'
#
loop_
_entity.id
_entity.type
_entity.pdbx_description
1 polymer ?
#
loop_
_entity_poly.entity_id
_entity_poly.type
_entity_poly.pdbx_seq_one_letter_code
_entity_poly.pdbx_strand_id
1 'polypeptide(L)'
;MEKNIKTVEISHLVKKFGHFTAVDDISFDVYKGEIFGFLGANGAGKTTAMRILCGLSRPTSGQGTVAGHSILKDQEKIKRHIGYMSQKFSLYTDLKVWENIELFGGIYGLNDRQIAFKTDEMLKALSMENARNMFVRDMPLGWKQKLAFSIAMAHDPEIVFLDEPTSGVDPVTRRNFWELIYKAASDGVTVFVTTHYMDEAEYSDRVSIMVDGRIEALASPTLLKERYEVRNMDEVFSKIAGRAKREL
;
A
#
# COMPACT_ATOMS: atom_id res chain seq x y z
N MET A 1 3.35 24.90 0.77
CA MET A 1 1.93 25.10 0.39
C MET A 1 1.31 23.96 -0.46
N GLU A 2 1.93 22.81 -0.59
CA GLU A 2 1.40 21.69 -1.41
C GLU A 2 0.62 20.61 -0.64
N LYS A 3 0.48 20.72 0.68
CA LYS A 3 -0.16 19.69 1.53
C LYS A 3 -1.68 19.49 1.35
N ASN A 4 -2.32 20.22 0.42
CA ASN A 4 -3.77 20.14 0.20
C ASN A 4 -4.20 19.45 -1.10
N ILE A 5 -3.24 18.89 -1.87
CA ILE A 5 -3.59 18.18 -3.11
C ILE A 5 -3.99 16.76 -2.71
N LYS A 6 -5.23 16.37 -2.98
CA LYS A 6 -5.72 15.03 -2.77
C LYS A 6 -5.27 14.13 -3.92
N THR A 7 -4.58 13.04 -3.60
CA THR A 7 -4.18 12.01 -4.55
C THR A 7 -5.16 10.84 -4.57
N VAL A 8 -5.87 10.62 -3.44
CA VAL A 8 -7.02 9.71 -3.37
C VAL A 8 -8.19 10.46 -2.76
N GLU A 9 -9.36 10.34 -3.39
CA GLU A 9 -10.61 10.89 -2.87
C GLU A 9 -11.71 9.84 -3.06
N ILE A 10 -12.28 9.36 -1.96
CA ILE A 10 -13.28 8.29 -1.96
C ILE A 10 -14.53 8.74 -1.21
N SER A 11 -15.68 8.47 -1.81
CA SER A 11 -16.98 8.85 -1.28
C SER A 11 -17.97 7.70 -1.39
N HIS A 12 -18.49 7.27 -0.24
CA HIS A 12 -19.53 6.24 -0.12
C HIS A 12 -19.20 4.92 -0.84
N LEU A 13 -17.94 4.47 -0.74
CA LEU A 13 -17.48 3.25 -1.41
C LEU A 13 -18.10 2.01 -0.78
N VAL A 14 -18.76 1.19 -1.60
CA VAL A 14 -19.33 -0.10 -1.20
C VAL A 14 -18.85 -1.20 -2.13
N LYS A 15 -18.51 -2.36 -1.55
CA LYS A 15 -18.23 -3.58 -2.30
C LYS A 15 -18.95 -4.77 -1.70
N LYS A 16 -19.81 -5.39 -2.51
CA LYS A 16 -20.54 -6.61 -2.16
C LYS A 16 -20.11 -7.78 -3.03
N PHE A 17 -20.11 -8.96 -2.46
CA PHE A 17 -19.95 -10.26 -3.12
C PHE A 17 -21.16 -11.12 -2.75
N GLY A 18 -22.17 -11.17 -3.63
CA GLY A 18 -23.47 -11.75 -3.29
C GLY A 18 -24.10 -11.04 -2.08
N HIS A 19 -24.34 -11.78 -1.02
CA HIS A 19 -24.91 -11.24 0.24
C HIS A 19 -23.83 -10.66 1.20
N PHE A 20 -22.55 -10.94 0.97
CA PHE A 20 -21.47 -10.48 1.83
C PHE A 20 -21.03 -9.07 1.42
N THR A 21 -21.05 -8.13 2.37
CA THR A 21 -20.54 -6.77 2.19
C THR A 21 -19.12 -6.69 2.71
N ALA A 22 -18.13 -6.64 1.82
CA ALA A 22 -16.70 -6.59 2.16
C ALA A 22 -16.21 -5.18 2.45
N VAL A 23 -16.83 -4.16 1.85
CA VAL A 23 -16.58 -2.74 2.11
C VAL A 23 -17.95 -2.08 2.20
N ASP A 24 -18.21 -1.38 3.29
CA ASP A 24 -19.52 -0.85 3.64
C ASP A 24 -19.44 0.65 3.92
N ASP A 25 -19.77 1.42 2.90
CA ASP A 25 -19.93 2.89 2.94
C ASP A 25 -18.72 3.66 3.48
N ILE A 26 -17.52 3.39 2.96
CA ILE A 26 -16.33 4.10 3.39
C ILE A 26 -16.08 5.38 2.58
N SER A 27 -15.66 6.45 3.27
CA SER A 27 -15.29 7.73 2.69
C SER A 27 -14.01 8.25 3.35
N PHE A 28 -13.03 8.64 2.54
CA PHE A 28 -11.76 9.19 3.01
C PHE A 28 -10.96 9.85 1.88
N ASP A 29 -10.00 10.68 2.27
CA ASP A 29 -9.05 11.33 1.37
C ASP A 29 -7.62 10.97 1.77
N VAL A 30 -6.70 10.92 0.79
CA VAL A 30 -5.25 10.84 1.01
C VAL A 30 -4.58 11.99 0.27
N TYR A 31 -3.60 12.64 0.91
CA TYR A 31 -2.92 13.80 0.38
C TYR A 31 -1.58 13.45 -0.26
N LYS A 32 -1.11 14.31 -1.17
CA LYS A 32 0.16 14.13 -1.87
C LYS A 32 1.34 14.04 -0.88
N GLY A 33 2.19 13.03 -1.05
CA GLY A 33 3.36 12.79 -0.20
C GLY A 33 3.02 12.27 1.21
N GLU A 34 1.75 11.93 1.47
CA GLU A 34 1.31 11.36 2.74
C GLU A 34 1.61 9.87 2.81
N ILE A 35 2.04 9.40 3.99
CA ILE A 35 2.02 7.98 4.34
C ILE A 35 0.70 7.68 5.04
N PHE A 36 -0.21 7.03 4.33
CA PHE A 36 -1.54 6.69 4.81
C PHE A 36 -1.64 5.21 5.20
N GLY A 37 -1.82 4.95 6.49
CA GLY A 37 -2.00 3.61 7.04
C GLY A 37 -3.46 3.15 6.96
N PHE A 38 -3.70 1.94 6.43
CA PHE A 38 -5.01 1.31 6.38
C PHE A 38 -5.00 0.06 7.26
N LEU A 39 -5.41 0.25 8.52
CA LEU A 39 -5.25 -0.69 9.61
C LEU A 39 -6.52 -1.50 9.82
N GLY A 40 -6.42 -2.76 10.25
CA GLY A 40 -7.54 -3.60 10.60
C GLY A 40 -7.18 -5.07 10.66
N ALA A 41 -8.02 -5.88 11.29
CA ALA A 41 -7.86 -7.32 11.35
C ALA A 41 -7.93 -7.97 9.95
N ASN A 42 -7.49 -9.22 9.86
CA ASN A 42 -7.68 -10.02 8.64
C ASN A 42 -9.18 -10.18 8.37
N GLY A 43 -9.58 -9.98 7.11
CA GLY A 43 -10.99 -10.01 6.72
C GLY A 43 -11.75 -8.68 6.90
N ALA A 44 -11.17 -7.63 7.48
CA ALA A 44 -11.84 -6.35 7.67
C ALA A 44 -12.18 -5.59 6.37
N GLY A 45 -11.73 -6.06 5.19
CA GLY A 45 -12.02 -5.45 3.90
C GLY A 45 -10.87 -4.64 3.29
N LYS A 46 -9.72 -4.51 3.97
CA LYS A 46 -8.56 -3.70 3.54
C LYS A 46 -8.10 -4.00 2.11
N THR A 47 -7.73 -5.25 1.83
CA THR A 47 -7.29 -5.68 0.49
C THR A 47 -8.37 -5.48 -0.56
N THR A 48 -9.66 -5.65 -0.21
CA THR A 48 -10.78 -5.41 -1.12
C THR A 48 -10.87 -3.93 -1.50
N ALA A 49 -10.81 -3.03 -0.52
CA ALA A 49 -10.79 -1.59 -0.76
C ALA A 49 -9.57 -1.20 -1.61
N MET A 50 -8.36 -1.64 -1.22
CA MET A 50 -7.12 -1.37 -1.96
C MET A 50 -7.20 -1.83 -3.41
N ARG A 51 -7.73 -3.03 -3.69
CA ARG A 51 -7.90 -3.53 -5.08
C ARG A 51 -8.82 -2.65 -5.93
N ILE A 52 -9.80 -1.99 -5.32
CA ILE A 52 -10.65 -1.03 -6.03
C ILE A 52 -9.84 0.23 -6.36
N LEU A 53 -9.07 0.75 -5.40
CA LEU A 53 -8.21 1.93 -5.60
C LEU A 53 -7.15 1.69 -6.68
N CYS A 54 -6.61 0.48 -6.76
CA CYS A 54 -5.65 0.08 -7.79
C CYS A 54 -6.27 -0.20 -9.17
N GLY A 55 -7.60 -0.02 -9.34
CA GLY A 55 -8.28 -0.34 -10.60
C GLY A 55 -8.34 -1.84 -10.92
N LEU A 56 -8.12 -2.72 -9.93
CA LEU A 56 -8.14 -4.18 -10.08
C LEU A 56 -9.54 -4.78 -9.82
N SER A 57 -10.44 -4.01 -9.22
CA SER A 57 -11.82 -4.43 -8.93
C SER A 57 -12.76 -3.24 -9.08
N ARG A 58 -13.98 -3.48 -9.53
CA ARG A 58 -15.03 -2.44 -9.57
C ARG A 58 -15.78 -2.41 -8.25
N PRO A 59 -16.11 -1.22 -7.72
CA PRO A 59 -17.02 -1.11 -6.57
C PRO A 59 -18.45 -1.53 -6.97
N THR A 60 -19.28 -1.84 -5.98
CA THR A 60 -20.72 -2.05 -6.16
C THR A 60 -21.46 -0.71 -6.27
N SER A 61 -21.05 0.27 -5.44
CA SER A 61 -21.52 1.66 -5.47
C SER A 61 -20.47 2.59 -4.86
N GLY A 62 -20.75 3.88 -4.87
CA GLY A 62 -19.82 4.93 -4.46
C GLY A 62 -19.02 5.48 -5.63
N GLN A 63 -18.20 6.48 -5.36
CA GLN A 63 -17.38 7.17 -6.36
C GLN A 63 -16.06 7.59 -5.76
N GLY A 64 -15.11 7.96 -6.62
CA GLY A 64 -13.84 8.51 -6.17
C GLY A 64 -12.82 8.59 -7.29
N THR A 65 -11.67 9.15 -6.94
CA THR A 65 -10.53 9.28 -7.85
C THR A 65 -9.25 8.81 -7.18
N VAL A 66 -8.33 8.29 -7.98
CA VAL A 66 -6.96 7.94 -7.61
C VAL A 66 -6.04 8.55 -8.67
N ALA A 67 -5.04 9.34 -8.27
CA ALA A 67 -4.20 10.13 -9.16
C ALA A 67 -5.03 10.95 -10.17
N GLY A 68 -6.15 11.56 -9.72
CA GLY A 68 -7.07 12.32 -10.56
C GLY A 68 -7.96 11.50 -11.51
N HIS A 69 -7.85 10.16 -11.51
CA HIS A 69 -8.58 9.26 -12.40
C HIS A 69 -9.73 8.55 -11.69
N SER A 70 -10.89 8.44 -12.35
CA SER A 70 -12.09 7.82 -11.78
C SER A 70 -11.92 6.31 -11.56
N ILE A 71 -12.22 5.83 -10.34
CA ILE A 71 -12.24 4.40 -10.00
C ILE A 71 -13.29 3.60 -10.78
N LEU A 72 -14.28 4.29 -11.36
CA LEU A 72 -15.37 3.67 -12.12
C LEU A 72 -15.05 3.56 -13.62
N LYS A 73 -14.36 4.56 -14.18
CA LYS A 73 -14.23 4.74 -15.63
C LYS A 73 -12.79 4.62 -16.14
N ASP A 74 -11.80 4.96 -15.33
CA ASP A 74 -10.42 5.15 -15.77
C ASP A 74 -9.43 4.13 -15.17
N GLN A 75 -9.88 2.88 -14.92
CA GLN A 75 -9.07 1.85 -14.25
C GLN A 75 -7.70 1.62 -14.91
N GLU A 76 -7.64 1.62 -16.24
CA GLU A 76 -6.37 1.45 -16.96
C GLU A 76 -5.44 2.67 -16.83
N LYS A 77 -6.01 3.87 -16.68
CA LYS A 77 -5.20 5.07 -16.39
C LYS A 77 -4.65 5.02 -14.96
N ILE A 78 -5.49 4.63 -14.00
CA ILE A 78 -5.05 4.45 -12.61
C ILE A 78 -3.82 3.53 -12.56
N LYS A 79 -3.86 2.36 -13.18
CA LYS A 79 -2.77 1.38 -13.21
C LYS A 79 -1.43 1.93 -13.72
N ARG A 80 -1.47 2.94 -14.60
CA ARG A 80 -0.26 3.58 -15.15
C ARG A 80 0.36 4.63 -14.22
N HIS A 81 -0.41 5.13 -13.24
CA HIS A 81 0.02 6.20 -12.33
C HIS A 81 0.32 5.69 -10.92
N ILE A 82 0.09 4.40 -10.68
CA ILE A 82 0.30 3.80 -9.37
C ILE A 82 1.33 2.67 -9.42
N GLY A 83 2.09 2.54 -8.34
CA GLY A 83 2.81 1.31 -8.03
C GLY A 83 1.94 0.40 -7.17
N TYR A 84 2.07 -0.92 -7.32
CA TYR A 84 1.34 -1.87 -6.49
C TYR A 84 2.21 -3.05 -6.07
N MET A 85 2.31 -3.26 -4.77
CA MET A 85 2.95 -4.42 -4.16
C MET A 85 1.88 -5.23 -3.42
N SER A 86 1.57 -6.42 -3.93
CA SER A 86 0.59 -7.32 -3.30
C SER A 86 1.19 -8.09 -2.12
N GLN A 87 0.33 -8.55 -1.21
CA GLN A 87 0.70 -9.35 -0.04
C GLN A 87 1.45 -10.64 -0.41
N LYS A 88 1.00 -11.34 -1.47
CA LYS A 88 1.76 -12.46 -2.06
C LYS A 88 2.66 -11.86 -3.14
N PHE A 89 3.98 -11.97 -2.95
CA PHE A 89 4.95 -11.38 -3.87
C PHE A 89 4.57 -11.63 -5.31
N SER A 90 4.44 -10.54 -6.07
CA SER A 90 4.17 -10.58 -7.50
C SER A 90 5.38 -11.02 -8.33
N LEU A 91 6.55 -11.22 -7.67
CA LEU A 91 7.79 -11.60 -8.35
C LEU A 91 7.73 -13.04 -8.85
N TYR A 92 8.18 -13.26 -10.07
CA TYR A 92 8.32 -14.58 -10.65
C TYR A 92 9.55 -15.26 -10.05
N THR A 93 9.33 -16.30 -9.25
CA THR A 93 10.37 -16.98 -8.49
C THR A 93 11.36 -17.72 -9.37
N ASP A 94 10.95 -18.17 -10.56
CA ASP A 94 11.77 -18.89 -11.54
C ASP A 94 12.52 -17.96 -12.51
N LEU A 95 12.33 -16.66 -12.37
CA LEU A 95 13.10 -15.64 -13.07
C LEU A 95 14.21 -15.09 -12.16
N LYS A 96 15.29 -14.62 -12.78
CA LYS A 96 16.36 -13.88 -12.13
C LYS A 96 15.88 -12.49 -11.72
N VAL A 97 16.65 -11.84 -10.88
CA VAL A 97 16.37 -10.47 -10.42
C VAL A 97 16.21 -9.50 -11.59
N TRP A 98 17.19 -9.46 -12.51
CA TRP A 98 17.14 -8.57 -13.67
C TRP A 98 15.98 -8.90 -14.63
N GLU A 99 15.64 -10.18 -14.80
CA GLU A 99 14.52 -10.62 -15.64
C GLU A 99 13.16 -10.18 -15.06
N ASN A 100 13.01 -10.18 -13.71
CA ASN A 100 11.84 -9.63 -13.07
C ASN A 100 11.75 -8.10 -13.31
N ILE A 101 12.85 -7.37 -13.16
CA ILE A 101 12.86 -5.91 -13.40
C ILE A 101 12.51 -5.61 -14.86
N GLU A 102 13.07 -6.36 -15.81
CA GLU A 102 12.78 -6.23 -17.24
C GLU A 102 11.29 -6.48 -17.53
N LEU A 103 10.75 -7.60 -17.04
CA LEU A 103 9.35 -7.97 -17.26
C LEU A 103 8.39 -6.90 -16.72
N PHE A 104 8.56 -6.48 -15.48
CA PHE A 104 7.68 -5.47 -14.89
C PHE A 104 7.92 -4.08 -15.49
N GLY A 105 9.15 -3.71 -15.80
CA GLY A 105 9.46 -2.49 -16.53
C GLY A 105 8.73 -2.43 -17.88
N GLY A 106 8.73 -3.53 -18.63
CA GLY A 106 7.95 -3.64 -19.87
C GLY A 106 6.44 -3.52 -19.64
N ILE A 107 5.89 -4.15 -18.59
CA ILE A 107 4.47 -4.02 -18.21
C ILE A 107 4.10 -2.56 -17.90
N TYR A 108 4.99 -1.83 -17.25
CA TYR A 108 4.82 -0.39 -16.95
C TYR A 108 5.11 0.51 -18.16
N GLY A 109 5.50 -0.05 -19.30
CA GLY A 109 5.71 0.69 -20.55
C GLY A 109 7.07 1.37 -20.68
N LEU A 110 8.06 0.96 -19.89
CA LEU A 110 9.43 1.41 -20.01
C LEU A 110 10.07 0.77 -21.26
N ASN A 111 10.92 1.51 -21.98
CA ASN A 111 11.70 0.97 -23.07
C ASN A 111 13.00 0.30 -22.56
N ASP A 112 13.68 -0.48 -23.41
CA ASP A 112 14.86 -1.28 -23.02
C ASP A 112 15.98 -0.42 -22.40
N ARG A 113 16.19 0.80 -22.91
CA ARG A 113 17.21 1.70 -22.35
C ARG A 113 16.85 2.18 -20.95
N GLN A 114 15.57 2.50 -20.72
CA GLN A 114 15.05 2.89 -19.40
C GLN A 114 15.13 1.71 -18.43
N ILE A 115 14.76 0.51 -18.88
CA ILE A 115 14.83 -0.72 -18.08
C ILE A 115 16.27 -1.01 -17.65
N ALA A 116 17.24 -0.95 -18.59
CA ALA A 116 18.64 -1.18 -18.26
C ALA A 116 19.15 -0.17 -17.23
N PHE A 117 18.87 1.13 -17.43
CA PHE A 117 19.24 2.18 -16.49
C PHE A 117 18.63 1.98 -15.10
N LYS A 118 17.29 1.76 -15.04
CA LYS A 118 16.58 1.53 -13.78
C LYS A 118 17.04 0.26 -13.07
N THR A 119 17.41 -0.79 -13.82
CA THR A 119 17.98 -2.03 -13.24
C THR A 119 19.26 -1.74 -12.48
N ASP A 120 20.20 -1.03 -13.09
CA ASP A 120 21.48 -0.71 -12.46
C ASP A 120 21.28 0.24 -11.26
N GLU A 121 20.42 1.25 -11.40
CA GLU A 121 20.07 2.18 -10.33
C GLU A 121 19.46 1.46 -9.13
N MET A 122 18.45 0.59 -9.35
CA MET A 122 17.79 -0.18 -8.29
C MET A 122 18.76 -1.12 -7.57
N LEU A 123 19.54 -1.88 -8.30
CA LEU A 123 20.47 -2.84 -7.71
C LEU A 123 21.53 -2.13 -6.86
N LYS A 124 22.02 -0.98 -7.33
CA LYS A 124 22.94 -0.15 -6.57
C LYS A 124 22.30 0.43 -5.33
N ALA A 125 21.08 1.00 -5.44
CA ALA A 125 20.37 1.59 -4.31
C ALA A 125 20.04 0.56 -3.21
N LEU A 126 19.80 -0.69 -3.61
CA LEU A 126 19.53 -1.80 -2.70
C LEU A 126 20.78 -2.52 -2.21
N SER A 127 21.97 -2.18 -2.71
CA SER A 127 23.24 -2.91 -2.50
C SER A 127 23.13 -4.39 -2.91
N MET A 128 22.50 -4.63 -4.06
CA MET A 128 22.17 -5.96 -4.60
C MET A 128 22.81 -6.21 -5.97
N GLU A 129 23.89 -5.51 -6.34
CA GLU A 129 24.55 -5.65 -7.64
C GLU A 129 25.00 -7.11 -7.89
N ASN A 130 25.50 -7.77 -6.86
CA ASN A 130 25.93 -9.18 -6.92
C ASN A 130 24.75 -10.17 -7.07
N ALA A 131 23.52 -9.74 -6.77
CA ALA A 131 22.31 -10.55 -6.88
C ALA A 131 21.66 -10.47 -8.26
N ARG A 132 22.18 -9.68 -9.21
CA ARG A 132 21.58 -9.46 -10.54
C ARG A 132 21.15 -10.76 -11.22
N ASN A 133 22.02 -11.77 -11.18
CA ASN A 133 21.81 -13.07 -11.84
C ASN A 133 21.23 -14.15 -10.89
N MET A 134 20.91 -13.80 -9.65
CA MET A 134 20.29 -14.72 -8.69
C MET A 134 18.83 -14.96 -9.07
N PHE A 135 18.35 -16.19 -8.94
CA PHE A 135 16.93 -16.48 -9.06
C PHE A 135 16.18 -15.91 -7.85
N VAL A 136 15.00 -15.34 -8.08
CA VAL A 136 14.21 -14.76 -7.01
C VAL A 136 13.83 -15.79 -5.95
N ARG A 137 13.62 -17.07 -6.32
CA ARG A 137 13.35 -18.15 -5.33
C ARG A 137 14.46 -18.29 -4.28
N ASP A 138 15.72 -18.02 -4.65
CA ASP A 138 16.89 -18.20 -3.79
C ASP A 138 17.18 -16.97 -2.90
N MET A 139 16.45 -15.87 -3.09
CA MET A 139 16.63 -14.64 -2.31
C MET A 139 16.02 -14.76 -0.92
N PRO A 140 16.65 -14.14 0.11
CA PRO A 140 16.02 -13.92 1.41
C PRO A 140 14.72 -13.11 1.29
N LEU A 141 13.75 -13.36 2.18
CA LEU A 141 12.44 -12.73 2.13
C LEU A 141 12.51 -11.19 2.12
N GLY A 142 13.33 -10.60 2.99
CA GLY A 142 13.50 -9.14 3.05
C GLY A 142 14.10 -8.53 1.78
N TRP A 143 14.92 -9.29 1.05
CA TRP A 143 15.43 -8.86 -0.26
C TRP A 143 14.34 -8.90 -1.33
N LYS A 144 13.48 -9.93 -1.32
CA LYS A 144 12.31 -10.03 -2.20
C LYS A 144 11.38 -8.84 -1.99
N GLN A 145 11.15 -8.45 -0.74
CA GLN A 145 10.30 -7.29 -0.41
C GLN A 145 10.88 -5.99 -0.95
N LYS A 146 12.18 -5.73 -0.69
CA LYS A 146 12.86 -4.53 -1.20
C LYS A 146 12.84 -4.47 -2.72
N LEU A 147 13.09 -5.61 -3.40
CA LEU A 147 13.03 -5.71 -4.85
C LEU A 147 11.61 -5.45 -5.37
N ALA A 148 10.58 -6.05 -4.77
CA ALA A 148 9.19 -5.87 -5.17
C ALA A 148 8.74 -4.40 -5.00
N PHE A 149 9.14 -3.75 -3.90
CA PHE A 149 8.90 -2.32 -3.69
C PHE A 149 9.57 -1.47 -4.77
N SER A 150 10.87 -1.72 -5.04
CA SER A 150 11.62 -0.95 -6.05
C SER A 150 11.05 -1.13 -7.44
N ILE A 151 10.59 -2.33 -7.78
CA ILE A 151 9.89 -2.59 -9.06
C ILE A 151 8.57 -1.83 -9.12
N ALA A 152 7.79 -1.80 -8.04
CA ALA A 152 6.55 -1.02 -7.99
C ALA A 152 6.79 0.49 -8.18
N MET A 153 8.01 0.97 -7.88
CA MET A 153 8.45 2.35 -8.04
C MET A 153 9.13 2.64 -9.39
N ALA A 154 9.37 1.62 -10.25
CA ALA A 154 10.22 1.72 -11.45
C ALA A 154 9.80 2.78 -12.47
N HIS A 155 8.50 3.04 -12.59
CA HIS A 155 7.90 3.96 -13.55
C HIS A 155 7.55 5.32 -12.94
N ASP A 156 8.15 5.65 -11.79
CA ASP A 156 7.99 6.91 -11.06
C ASP A 156 6.50 7.24 -10.76
N PRO A 157 5.76 6.35 -10.05
CA PRO A 157 4.33 6.52 -9.81
C PRO A 157 4.04 7.68 -8.85
N GLU A 158 2.86 8.30 -8.98
CA GLU A 158 2.38 9.33 -8.04
C GLU A 158 1.99 8.75 -6.67
N ILE A 159 1.52 7.49 -6.68
CA ILE A 159 1.07 6.76 -5.49
C ILE A 159 1.60 5.33 -5.55
N VAL A 160 2.08 4.81 -4.42
CA VAL A 160 2.37 3.38 -4.27
C VAL A 160 1.43 2.76 -3.24
N PHE A 161 0.81 1.64 -3.62
CA PHE A 161 -0.02 0.81 -2.75
C PHE A 161 0.75 -0.41 -2.30
N LEU A 162 0.83 -0.61 -0.98
CA LEU A 162 1.59 -1.68 -0.34
C LEU A 162 0.65 -2.53 0.51
N ASP A 163 0.39 -3.77 0.08
CA ASP A 163 -0.53 -4.68 0.79
C ASP A 163 0.26 -5.58 1.74
N GLU A 164 0.26 -5.24 3.03
CA GLU A 164 0.97 -5.92 4.11
C GLU A 164 2.47 -6.17 3.78
N PRO A 165 3.23 -5.15 3.40
CA PRO A 165 4.53 -5.30 2.76
C PRO A 165 5.60 -5.92 3.67
N THR A 166 5.41 -5.87 4.98
CA THR A 166 6.35 -6.32 6.01
C THR A 166 5.91 -7.62 6.69
N SER A 167 4.87 -8.26 6.17
CA SER A 167 4.37 -9.51 6.73
C SER A 167 5.43 -10.62 6.63
N GLY A 168 5.68 -11.30 7.76
CA GLY A 168 6.57 -12.46 7.86
C GLY A 168 8.07 -12.15 7.92
N VAL A 169 8.49 -10.88 8.03
CA VAL A 169 9.89 -10.52 8.24
C VAL A 169 10.21 -10.18 9.69
N ASP A 170 11.49 -10.30 10.02
CA ASP A 170 12.00 -9.93 11.32
C ASP A 170 11.94 -8.41 11.58
N PRO A 171 12.00 -7.95 12.84
CA PRO A 171 11.87 -6.53 13.17
C PRO A 171 12.93 -5.61 12.55
N VAL A 172 14.15 -6.10 12.33
CA VAL A 172 15.23 -5.29 11.72
C VAL A 172 14.94 -5.08 10.23
N THR A 173 14.57 -6.15 9.52
CA THR A 173 14.18 -6.08 8.11
C THR A 173 12.95 -5.19 7.93
N ARG A 174 11.96 -5.27 8.84
CA ARG A 174 10.78 -4.41 8.86
C ARG A 174 11.17 -2.93 8.96
N ARG A 175 12.01 -2.58 9.92
CA ARG A 175 12.49 -1.20 10.09
C ARG A 175 13.18 -0.68 8.83
N ASN A 176 14.08 -1.46 8.25
CA ASN A 176 14.78 -1.10 7.01
C ASN A 176 13.84 -0.92 5.83
N PHE A 177 12.70 -1.63 5.80
CA PHE A 177 11.68 -1.45 4.77
C PHE A 177 10.91 -0.13 4.97
N TRP A 178 10.61 0.24 6.21
CA TRP A 178 9.99 1.53 6.52
C TRP A 178 10.89 2.72 6.15
N GLU A 179 12.21 2.59 6.21
CA GLU A 179 13.13 3.61 5.70
C GLU A 179 12.97 3.85 4.19
N LEU A 180 12.70 2.80 3.41
CA LEU A 180 12.38 2.95 1.98
C LEU A 180 11.05 3.67 1.77
N ILE A 181 10.04 3.38 2.59
CA ILE A 181 8.75 4.08 2.57
C ILE A 181 8.94 5.57 2.87
N TYR A 182 9.67 5.90 3.93
CA TYR A 182 9.93 7.29 4.29
C TYR A 182 10.69 8.03 3.19
N LYS A 183 11.65 7.38 2.56
CA LYS A 183 12.38 7.97 1.44
C LYS A 183 11.42 8.27 0.27
N ALA A 184 10.59 7.33 -0.14
CA ALA A 184 9.62 7.54 -1.21
C ALA A 184 8.66 8.70 -0.90
N ALA A 185 8.15 8.78 0.34
CA ALA A 185 7.29 9.88 0.77
C ALA A 185 8.04 11.23 0.76
N SER A 186 9.30 11.27 1.20
CA SER A 186 10.13 12.48 1.14
C SER A 186 10.42 12.95 -0.27
N ASP A 187 10.47 12.02 -1.23
CA ASP A 187 10.61 12.29 -2.67
C ASP A 187 9.27 12.71 -3.31
N GLY A 188 8.19 12.84 -2.52
CA GLY A 188 6.88 13.34 -2.93
C GLY A 188 5.90 12.28 -3.41
N VAL A 189 6.23 11.00 -3.32
CA VAL A 189 5.33 9.89 -3.64
C VAL A 189 4.36 9.67 -2.49
N THR A 190 3.07 9.55 -2.77
CA THR A 190 2.06 9.18 -1.78
C THR A 190 2.16 7.68 -1.50
N VAL A 191 2.17 7.28 -0.24
CA VAL A 191 2.26 5.88 0.15
C VAL A 191 0.98 5.44 0.85
N PHE A 192 0.29 4.46 0.28
CA PHE A 192 -0.86 3.82 0.89
C PHE A 192 -0.46 2.41 1.36
N VAL A 193 -0.42 2.19 2.66
CA VAL A 193 0.05 0.91 3.22
C VAL A 193 -1.05 0.24 4.05
N THR A 194 -1.36 -1.03 3.75
CA THR A 194 -2.19 -1.83 4.64
C THR A 194 -1.31 -2.60 5.62
N THR A 195 -1.77 -2.71 6.84
CA THR A 195 -1.12 -3.55 7.86
C THR A 195 -2.14 -4.08 8.85
N HIS A 196 -1.81 -5.19 9.47
CA HIS A 196 -2.50 -5.71 10.65
C HIS A 196 -1.62 -5.58 11.92
N TYR A 197 -0.41 -5.05 11.78
CA TYR A 197 0.49 -4.74 12.89
C TYR A 197 0.20 -3.35 13.44
N MET A 198 -0.21 -3.28 14.70
CA MET A 198 -0.61 -2.01 15.32
C MET A 198 0.58 -1.07 15.56
N ASP A 199 1.78 -1.62 15.80
CA ASP A 199 3.02 -0.88 15.94
C ASP A 199 3.42 -0.16 14.63
N GLU A 200 3.11 -0.74 13.46
CA GLU A 200 3.37 -0.10 12.17
C GLU A 200 2.49 1.13 11.91
N ALA A 201 1.31 1.19 12.52
CA ALA A 201 0.45 2.36 12.42
C ALA A 201 1.12 3.63 12.92
N GLU A 202 2.03 3.52 13.91
CA GLU A 202 2.80 4.66 14.45
C GLU A 202 3.72 5.33 13.41
N TYR A 203 4.04 4.63 12.33
CA TYR A 203 4.92 5.11 11.26
C TYR A 203 4.18 5.90 10.17
N SER A 204 2.85 5.97 10.23
CA SER A 204 2.02 6.66 9.25
C SER A 204 1.66 8.08 9.70
N ASP A 205 1.48 9.01 8.75
CA ASP A 205 1.01 10.38 9.04
C ASP A 205 -0.44 10.36 9.54
N ARG A 206 -1.30 9.59 8.86
CA ARG A 206 -2.67 9.30 9.28
C ARG A 206 -2.99 7.82 9.11
N VAL A 207 -3.90 7.34 9.94
CA VAL A 207 -4.35 5.97 9.98
C VAL A 207 -5.86 5.90 9.88
N SER A 208 -6.36 5.07 8.99
CA SER A 208 -7.74 4.61 8.94
C SER A 208 -7.85 3.25 9.61
N ILE A 209 -8.70 3.11 10.62
CA ILE A 209 -8.95 1.84 11.30
C ILE A 209 -10.25 1.24 10.74
N MET A 210 -10.11 0.09 10.08
CA MET A 210 -11.21 -0.62 9.44
C MET A 210 -11.64 -1.83 10.26
N VAL A 211 -12.95 -1.91 10.55
CA VAL A 211 -13.60 -3.04 11.23
C VAL A 211 -14.85 -3.40 10.44
N ASP A 212 -15.04 -4.68 10.15
CA ASP A 212 -16.23 -5.23 9.46
C ASP A 212 -16.69 -4.44 8.22
N GLY A 213 -15.72 -4.02 7.40
CA GLY A 213 -15.97 -3.28 6.16
C GLY A 213 -16.13 -1.77 6.31
N ARG A 214 -16.10 -1.21 7.52
CA ARG A 214 -16.31 0.21 7.81
C ARG A 214 -15.06 0.89 8.37
N ILE A 215 -14.92 2.19 8.13
CA ILE A 215 -13.90 3.01 8.79
C ILE A 215 -14.48 3.52 10.10
N GLU A 216 -13.97 3.00 11.21
CA GLU A 216 -14.40 3.36 12.55
C GLU A 216 -13.64 4.59 13.12
N ALA A 217 -12.43 4.81 12.65
CA ALA A 217 -11.64 5.97 13.02
C ALA A 217 -10.64 6.32 11.90
N LEU A 218 -10.38 7.64 11.74
CA LEU A 218 -9.39 8.17 10.82
C LEU A 218 -8.77 9.42 11.44
N ALA A 219 -7.49 9.38 11.79
CA ALA A 219 -6.70 10.52 12.25
C ALA A 219 -5.21 10.15 12.31
N SER A 220 -4.34 11.07 12.76
CA SER A 220 -2.96 10.72 13.10
C SER A 220 -2.91 9.76 14.29
N PRO A 221 -1.87 8.90 14.39
CA PRO A 221 -1.71 7.99 15.54
C PRO A 221 -1.75 8.73 16.88
N THR A 222 -1.10 9.88 16.97
CA THR A 222 -1.11 10.72 18.18
C THR A 222 -2.51 11.14 18.56
N LEU A 223 -3.29 11.67 17.61
CA LEU A 223 -4.66 12.13 17.86
C LEU A 223 -5.60 10.97 18.22
N LEU A 224 -5.38 9.77 17.65
CA LEU A 224 -6.15 8.58 18.00
C LEU A 224 -5.86 8.16 19.44
N LYS A 225 -4.59 8.10 19.84
CA LYS A 225 -4.21 7.79 21.23
C LYS A 225 -4.80 8.77 22.23
N GLU A 226 -4.77 10.06 21.94
CA GLU A 226 -5.40 11.11 22.76
C GLU A 226 -6.92 10.92 22.85
N ARG A 227 -7.59 10.76 21.71
CA ARG A 227 -9.08 10.61 21.65
C ARG A 227 -9.58 9.39 22.43
N TYR A 228 -8.82 8.29 22.40
CA TYR A 228 -9.18 7.07 23.11
C TYR A 228 -8.55 6.96 24.49
N GLU A 229 -7.77 7.96 24.94
CA GLU A 229 -7.08 8.00 26.25
C GLU A 229 -6.26 6.72 26.50
N VAL A 230 -5.35 6.40 25.57
CA VAL A 230 -4.52 5.19 25.59
C VAL A 230 -3.06 5.51 25.20
N ARG A 231 -2.15 4.55 25.45
CA ARG A 231 -0.71 4.76 25.27
C ARG A 231 -0.18 4.32 23.91
N ASN A 232 -0.84 3.37 23.25
CA ASN A 232 -0.37 2.76 22.00
C ASN A 232 -1.55 2.42 21.08
N MET A 233 -1.24 2.10 19.84
CA MET A 233 -2.24 1.80 18.81
C MET A 233 -2.92 0.44 19.02
N ASP A 234 -2.32 -0.53 19.71
CA ASP A 234 -2.97 -1.78 20.10
C ASP A 234 -4.18 -1.54 21.00
N GLU A 235 -4.03 -0.63 21.97
CA GLU A 235 -5.12 -0.26 22.87
C GLU A 235 -6.22 0.53 22.14
N VAL A 236 -5.86 1.42 21.17
CA VAL A 236 -6.82 2.10 20.29
C VAL A 236 -7.67 1.07 19.56
N PHE A 237 -7.00 0.14 18.87
CA PHE A 237 -7.66 -0.91 18.09
C PHE A 237 -8.57 -1.78 18.96
N SER A 238 -8.08 -2.20 20.15
CA SER A 238 -8.85 -3.01 21.09
C SER A 238 -10.13 -2.32 21.56
N LYS A 239 -10.07 -1.02 21.84
CA LYS A 239 -11.26 -0.22 22.21
C LYS A 239 -12.27 -0.11 21.06
N ILE A 240 -11.79 0.09 19.82
CA ILE A 240 -12.65 0.20 18.63
C ILE A 240 -13.29 -1.16 18.31
N ALA A 241 -12.50 -2.22 18.18
CA ALA A 241 -12.99 -3.55 17.87
C ALA A 241 -13.92 -4.12 18.96
N GLY A 242 -13.68 -3.77 20.23
CA GLY A 242 -14.55 -4.16 21.32
C GLY A 242 -15.92 -3.46 21.34
N ARG A 243 -16.04 -2.26 20.75
CA ARG A 243 -17.32 -1.55 20.56
C ARG A 243 -18.12 -2.16 19.41
N ALA A 244 -17.49 -2.40 18.27
CA ALA A 244 -18.15 -2.98 17.10
C ALA A 244 -18.81 -4.34 17.40
N LYS A 245 -18.22 -5.17 18.30
CA LYS A 245 -18.82 -6.45 18.73
C LYS A 245 -20.03 -6.30 19.68
N ARG A 246 -20.25 -5.14 20.27
CA ARG A 246 -21.38 -4.92 21.21
C ARG A 246 -22.60 -4.28 20.54
N GLU A 247 -22.45 -3.82 19.29
CA GLU A 247 -23.52 -3.19 18.52
C GLU A 247 -24.18 -4.17 17.52
N LEU A 248 -23.76 -5.46 17.54
CA LEU A 248 -24.33 -6.59 16.81
C LEU A 248 -25.15 -7.50 17.74
#